data_a10ef63746651787c5cbfc0bc66ea149
#
_entry.id   a10ef63746651787c5cbfc0bc66ea149
#
_cell.length_a   1.000
_cell.length_b   1.000
_cell.length_c   1.000
_cell.angle_alpha   90.00
_cell.angle_beta   90.00
_cell.angle_gamma   90.00
#
_symmetry.space_group_name_H-M   'P 1'
#
loop_
_entity.id
_entity.type
_entity.pdbx_description
1 polymer ?
#
loop_
_entity_poly.entity_id
_entity_poly.type
_entity_poly.pdbx_seq_one_letter_code
_entity_poly.pdbx_strand_id
1 'polypeptide(L)'
;MNESLSGMAGALFQQLQGAPVQQMSAQLGTDPQQTQSAIGAALPLLLGALGRNTQQPNGAEALLGALQRDHASSASGNGFDLGGLLGSVLGGGSQATTPQTDGAGILGHVFGNSAPTAAAGLGQATGLGGDKAGQLLQMLAPIVLSFLAQRFLGGGDNANPAQLGQALGQEHAQAQQSGGIAGGLLGKVLDQDGDGDLDVGDLMKLGGSLFGKH
;
A
#
# COMPACT_ATOMS: atom_id res chain seq x y z
N MET A 1 5.67 20.70 10.74
CA MET A 1 4.47 19.84 10.70
C MET A 1 4.78 18.59 9.88
N ASN A 2 5.69 17.74 10.33
CA ASN A 2 6.14 16.53 9.61
C ASN A 2 6.13 15.28 10.52
N GLU A 3 5.20 15.22 11.47
CA GLU A 3 5.14 14.09 12.42
C GLU A 3 4.38 12.86 11.87
N SER A 4 3.80 12.95 10.67
CA SER A 4 2.99 11.86 10.09
C SER A 4 3.78 10.81 9.29
N LEU A 5 5.11 10.91 9.22
CA LEU A 5 5.95 10.01 8.44
C LEU A 5 6.93 9.20 9.32
N SER A 6 6.54 8.90 10.57
CA SER A 6 7.42 8.26 11.55
C SER A 6 7.49 6.73 11.46
N GLY A 7 6.79 6.10 10.52
CA GLY A 7 6.72 4.66 10.34
C GLY A 7 7.51 4.14 9.14
N MET A 8 7.25 2.88 8.78
CA MET A 8 7.83 2.25 7.59
C MET A 8 7.42 2.98 6.30
N ALA A 9 6.19 3.48 6.24
CA ALA A 9 5.70 4.31 5.14
C ALA A 9 6.58 5.55 4.93
N GLY A 10 6.95 6.23 6.03
CA GLY A 10 7.80 7.41 5.98
C GLY A 10 9.22 7.11 5.53
N ALA A 11 9.81 6.02 6.04
CA ALA A 11 11.15 5.59 5.62
C ALA A 11 11.20 5.26 4.13
N LEU A 12 10.21 4.52 3.64
CA LEU A 12 10.11 4.18 2.21
C LEU A 12 9.83 5.42 1.36
N PHE A 13 8.98 6.32 1.82
CA PHE A 13 8.71 7.58 1.13
C PHE A 13 9.98 8.41 0.93
N GLN A 14 10.84 8.50 1.95
CA GLN A 14 12.12 9.20 1.82
C GLN A 14 13.05 8.55 0.80
N GLN A 15 13.07 7.22 0.72
CA GLN A 15 13.86 6.50 -0.29
C GLN A 15 13.36 6.72 -1.72
N LEU A 16 12.05 6.92 -1.87
CA LEU A 16 11.42 7.16 -3.17
C LEU A 16 11.57 8.60 -3.68
N GLN A 17 12.00 9.54 -2.83
CA GLN A 17 12.19 10.94 -3.25
C GLN A 17 13.30 11.07 -4.31
N GLY A 18 13.16 12.07 -5.17
CA GLY A 18 14.14 12.37 -6.22
C GLY A 18 13.89 11.61 -7.51
N ALA A 19 14.90 10.87 -7.98
CA ALA A 19 14.84 10.17 -9.26
C ALA A 19 13.67 9.16 -9.40
N PRO A 20 13.33 8.32 -8.40
CA PRO A 20 12.19 7.42 -8.49
C PRO A 20 10.85 8.15 -8.74
N VAL A 21 10.59 9.25 -8.03
CA VAL A 21 9.38 10.06 -8.25
C VAL A 21 9.33 10.60 -9.67
N GLN A 22 10.47 11.11 -10.20
CA GLN A 22 10.54 11.63 -11.56
C GLN A 22 10.27 10.55 -12.61
N GLN A 23 10.83 9.36 -12.43
CA GLN A 23 10.60 8.24 -13.34
C GLN A 23 9.13 7.79 -13.32
N MET A 24 8.53 7.64 -12.13
CA MET A 24 7.12 7.30 -12.00
C MET A 24 6.21 8.39 -12.57
N SER A 25 6.51 9.67 -12.35
CA SER A 25 5.73 10.77 -12.91
C SER A 25 5.77 10.81 -14.43
N ALA A 26 6.94 10.55 -15.01
CA ALA A 26 7.11 10.44 -16.48
C ALA A 26 6.30 9.28 -17.05
N GLN A 27 6.31 8.11 -16.38
CA GLN A 27 5.54 6.94 -16.79
C GLN A 27 4.03 7.17 -16.71
N LEU A 28 3.56 7.85 -15.66
CA LEU A 28 2.14 8.16 -15.45
C LEU A 28 1.67 9.36 -16.30
N GLY A 29 2.59 10.11 -16.88
CA GLY A 29 2.28 11.37 -17.55
C GLY A 29 1.63 12.38 -16.58
N THR A 30 2.24 12.57 -15.41
CA THR A 30 1.75 13.42 -14.32
C THR A 30 2.85 14.35 -13.81
N ASP A 31 2.44 15.39 -13.08
CA ASP A 31 3.40 16.27 -12.43
C ASP A 31 4.16 15.55 -11.29
N PRO A 32 5.48 15.76 -11.12
CA PRO A 32 6.26 15.14 -10.05
C PRO A 32 5.74 15.44 -8.64
N GLN A 33 5.23 16.64 -8.38
CA GLN A 33 4.68 17.00 -7.07
C GLN A 33 3.37 16.27 -6.81
N GLN A 34 2.53 16.14 -7.83
CA GLN A 34 1.28 15.37 -7.75
C GLN A 34 1.59 13.89 -7.52
N THR A 35 2.55 13.32 -8.25
CA THR A 35 3.02 11.94 -8.07
C THR A 35 3.58 11.74 -6.66
N GLN A 36 4.39 12.66 -6.15
CA GLN A 36 4.93 12.59 -4.80
C GLN A 36 3.82 12.58 -3.74
N SER A 37 2.82 13.44 -3.89
CA SER A 37 1.66 13.48 -3.00
C SER A 37 0.87 12.18 -3.04
N ALA A 38 0.71 11.62 -4.23
CA ALA A 38 0.02 10.34 -4.42
C ALA A 38 0.81 9.17 -3.82
N ILE A 39 2.13 9.13 -3.93
CA ILE A 39 3.00 8.14 -3.27
C ILE A 39 2.83 8.25 -1.75
N GLY A 40 2.85 9.48 -1.21
CA GLY A 40 2.64 9.72 0.23
C GLY A 40 1.32 9.18 0.77
N ALA A 41 0.26 9.16 -0.04
CA ALA A 41 -1.03 8.58 0.31
C ALA A 41 -1.11 7.07 0.02
N ALA A 42 -0.45 6.60 -1.04
CA ALA A 42 -0.47 5.21 -1.47
C ALA A 42 0.32 4.28 -0.53
N LEU A 43 1.47 4.73 0.00
CA LEU A 43 2.32 3.90 0.86
C LEU A 43 1.61 3.45 2.15
N PRO A 44 1.02 4.35 2.96
CA PRO A 44 0.27 3.92 4.14
C PRO A 44 -0.97 3.09 3.78
N LEU A 45 -1.59 3.33 2.61
CA LEU A 45 -2.69 2.51 2.12
C LEU A 45 -2.24 1.07 1.83
N LEU A 46 -1.12 0.88 1.14
CA LEU A 46 -0.55 -0.44 0.84
C LEU A 46 -0.10 -1.16 2.12
N LEU A 47 0.66 -0.49 2.97
CA LEU A 47 1.15 -1.07 4.23
C LEU A 47 -0.01 -1.38 5.19
N GLY A 48 -1.02 -0.52 5.24
CA GLY A 48 -2.22 -0.75 6.02
C GLY A 48 -3.03 -1.95 5.54
N ALA A 49 -3.16 -2.13 4.21
CA ALA A 49 -3.83 -3.30 3.65
C ALA A 49 -3.03 -4.59 3.91
N LEU A 50 -1.70 -4.54 3.77
CA LEU A 50 -0.83 -5.65 4.18
C LEU A 50 -0.97 -5.97 5.67
N GLY A 51 -1.05 -4.93 6.52
CA GLY A 51 -1.26 -5.08 7.96
C GLY A 51 -2.58 -5.79 8.28
N ARG A 52 -3.66 -5.46 7.59
CA ARG A 52 -4.93 -6.18 7.71
C ARG A 52 -4.79 -7.66 7.32
N ASN A 53 -4.12 -7.96 6.22
CA ASN A 53 -3.90 -9.33 5.77
C ASN A 53 -3.10 -10.14 6.79
N THR A 54 -2.10 -9.53 7.46
CA THR A 54 -1.32 -10.22 8.49
C THR A 54 -2.10 -10.49 9.78
N GLN A 55 -3.21 -9.82 10.01
CA GLN A 55 -4.12 -10.10 11.15
C GLN A 55 -5.01 -11.32 10.92
N GLN A 56 -5.15 -11.77 9.69
CA GLN A 56 -5.87 -13.01 9.38
C GLN A 56 -5.08 -14.23 9.83
N PRO A 57 -5.73 -15.37 10.14
CA PRO A 57 -5.05 -16.60 10.49
C PRO A 57 -4.00 -16.97 9.42
N ASN A 58 -2.76 -17.20 9.85
CA ASN A 58 -1.60 -17.49 8.98
C ASN A 58 -1.19 -16.37 7.98
N GLY A 59 -1.82 -15.19 8.03
CA GLY A 59 -1.54 -14.11 7.08
C GLY A 59 -0.10 -13.61 7.16
N ALA A 60 0.46 -13.46 8.36
CA ALA A 60 1.85 -13.05 8.54
C ALA A 60 2.84 -14.12 8.03
N GLU A 61 2.54 -15.40 8.24
CA GLU A 61 3.35 -16.53 7.74
C GLU A 61 3.28 -16.61 6.21
N ALA A 62 2.10 -16.46 5.64
CA ALA A 62 1.89 -16.45 4.20
C ALA A 62 2.64 -15.29 3.53
N LEU A 63 2.58 -14.09 4.11
CA LEU A 63 3.32 -12.93 3.61
C LEU A 63 4.82 -13.14 3.72
N LEU A 64 5.31 -13.62 4.86
CA LEU A 64 6.74 -13.90 5.02
C LEU A 64 7.23 -14.97 4.03
N GLY A 65 6.44 -16.02 3.82
CA GLY A 65 6.74 -17.05 2.82
C GLY A 65 6.76 -16.51 1.39
N ALA A 66 5.89 -15.57 1.05
CA ALA A 66 5.91 -14.88 -0.23
C ALA A 66 7.16 -14.00 -0.38
N LEU A 67 7.52 -13.23 0.65
CA LEU A 67 8.74 -12.43 0.67
C LEU A 67 9.99 -13.30 0.48
N GLN A 68 10.06 -14.45 1.14
CA GLN A 68 11.19 -15.40 1.01
C GLN A 68 11.29 -16.00 -0.38
N ARG A 69 10.17 -16.37 -1.01
CA ARG A 69 10.18 -16.98 -2.35
C ARG A 69 10.46 -15.97 -3.45
N ASP A 70 9.80 -14.82 -3.36
CA ASP A 70 9.70 -13.91 -4.49
C ASP A 70 10.64 -12.69 -4.35
N HIS A 71 11.03 -12.33 -3.14
CA HIS A 71 11.83 -11.13 -2.86
C HIS A 71 13.11 -11.38 -2.05
N ALA A 72 13.52 -12.64 -1.84
CA ALA A 72 14.75 -12.96 -1.10
C ALA A 72 16.03 -12.39 -1.75
N SER A 73 16.05 -12.29 -3.07
CA SER A 73 17.16 -11.66 -3.80
C SER A 73 17.31 -10.17 -3.47
N SER A 74 16.22 -9.49 -3.18
CA SER A 74 16.23 -8.09 -2.74
C SER A 74 16.80 -7.93 -1.32
N ALA A 75 16.72 -8.96 -0.49
CA ALA A 75 17.26 -8.97 0.87
C ALA A 75 18.77 -9.23 0.91
N SER A 76 19.31 -9.92 -0.09
CA SER A 76 20.72 -10.37 -0.14
C SER A 76 21.67 -9.36 -0.81
N GLY A 77 21.14 -8.28 -1.40
CA GLY A 77 21.94 -7.25 -2.10
C GLY A 77 22.49 -6.19 -1.16
N ASN A 78 23.61 -5.55 -1.55
CA ASN A 78 24.24 -4.46 -0.82
C ASN A 78 23.45 -3.13 -0.89
N GLY A 79 22.17 -3.19 -0.58
CA GLY A 79 21.28 -2.04 -0.59
C GLY A 79 20.02 -2.30 -1.43
N PHE A 80 18.99 -1.52 -1.14
CA PHE A 80 17.73 -1.56 -1.86
C PHE A 80 17.92 -0.94 -3.24
N ASP A 81 18.10 -1.78 -4.27
CA ASP A 81 18.28 -1.31 -5.66
C ASP A 81 16.93 -0.87 -6.27
N LEU A 82 16.51 0.31 -5.88
CA LEU A 82 15.32 0.97 -6.45
C LEU A 82 15.45 1.17 -7.96
N GLY A 83 16.66 1.44 -8.45
CA GLY A 83 16.90 1.67 -9.88
C GLY A 83 16.65 0.43 -10.71
N GLY A 84 17.17 -0.71 -10.26
CA GLY A 84 16.96 -2.01 -10.92
C GLY A 84 15.51 -2.47 -10.85
N LEU A 85 14.85 -2.33 -9.67
CA LEU A 85 13.44 -2.67 -9.50
C LEU A 85 12.54 -1.78 -10.36
N LEU A 86 12.78 -0.48 -10.31
CA LEU A 86 12.00 0.49 -11.09
C LEU A 86 12.22 0.26 -12.59
N GLY A 87 13.46 -0.02 -13.01
CA GLY A 87 13.77 -0.42 -14.38
C GLY A 87 13.05 -1.70 -14.81
N SER A 88 12.94 -2.69 -13.95
CA SER A 88 12.22 -3.95 -14.21
C SER A 88 10.71 -3.74 -14.29
N VAL A 89 10.15 -2.91 -13.43
CA VAL A 89 8.70 -2.60 -13.40
C VAL A 89 8.31 -1.66 -14.55
N LEU A 90 9.12 -0.63 -14.82
CA LEU A 90 8.85 0.38 -15.85
C LEU A 90 9.36 -0.03 -17.24
N GLY A 91 10.36 -0.89 -17.29
CA GLY A 91 11.08 -1.24 -18.53
C GLY A 91 10.28 -2.06 -19.54
N GLY A 92 9.00 -2.36 -19.30
CA GLY A 92 7.94 -2.79 -20.25
C GLY A 92 8.31 -3.69 -21.44
N GLY A 93 9.54 -4.16 -21.49
CA GLY A 93 10.03 -4.97 -22.59
C GLY A 93 9.75 -6.44 -22.34
N SER A 94 8.86 -7.04 -23.09
CA SER A 94 8.71 -8.46 -23.51
C SER A 94 9.28 -9.59 -22.63
N GLN A 95 9.73 -9.30 -21.42
CA GLN A 95 10.10 -10.30 -20.44
C GLN A 95 8.87 -10.64 -19.62
N ALA A 96 8.55 -11.92 -19.54
CA ALA A 96 7.47 -12.42 -18.70
C ALA A 96 7.52 -11.73 -17.33
N THR A 97 6.41 -11.10 -16.94
CA THR A 97 6.26 -10.55 -15.59
C THR A 97 6.61 -11.63 -14.61
N THR A 98 7.73 -11.44 -13.90
CA THR A 98 8.10 -12.37 -12.84
C THR A 98 7.21 -12.12 -11.64
N PRO A 99 6.94 -13.11 -10.77
CA PRO A 99 6.16 -12.90 -9.55
C PRO A 99 6.66 -11.71 -8.72
N GLN A 100 7.96 -11.36 -8.81
CA GLN A 100 8.56 -10.22 -8.13
C GLN A 100 8.13 -8.85 -8.69
N THR A 101 7.73 -8.78 -9.95
CA THR A 101 7.39 -7.54 -10.65
C THR A 101 5.92 -7.48 -11.07
N ASP A 102 5.12 -8.51 -10.78
CA ASP A 102 3.70 -8.54 -11.07
C ASP A 102 2.91 -7.68 -10.07
N GLY A 103 2.94 -6.36 -10.26
CA GLY A 103 2.22 -5.42 -9.41
C GLY A 103 0.71 -5.64 -9.40
N ALA A 104 0.12 -6.10 -10.51
CA ALA A 104 -1.32 -6.38 -10.59
C ALA A 104 -1.70 -7.61 -9.75
N GLY A 105 -0.92 -8.69 -9.85
CA GLY A 105 -1.11 -9.88 -9.02
C GLY A 105 -0.91 -9.60 -7.53
N ILE A 106 0.11 -8.80 -7.19
CA ILE A 106 0.35 -8.36 -5.81
C ILE A 106 -0.85 -7.56 -5.29
N LEU A 107 -1.36 -6.60 -6.04
CA LEU A 107 -2.55 -5.83 -5.64
C LEU A 107 -3.78 -6.71 -5.48
N GLY A 108 -3.95 -7.72 -6.33
CA GLY A 108 -5.01 -8.71 -6.19
C GLY A 108 -4.92 -9.49 -4.87
N HIS A 109 -3.71 -9.81 -4.42
CA HIS A 109 -3.49 -10.46 -3.11
C HIS A 109 -3.68 -9.50 -1.93
N VAL A 110 -3.25 -8.23 -2.07
CA VAL A 110 -3.30 -7.23 -0.99
C VAL A 110 -4.71 -6.70 -0.76
N PHE A 111 -5.41 -6.34 -1.84
CA PHE A 111 -6.73 -5.72 -1.78
C PHE A 111 -7.87 -6.63 -2.21
N GLY A 112 -7.57 -7.78 -2.83
CA GLY A 112 -8.61 -8.64 -3.39
C GLY A 112 -9.49 -7.89 -4.39
N ASN A 113 -10.80 -8.01 -4.22
CA ASN A 113 -11.80 -7.33 -5.06
C ASN A 113 -11.86 -5.80 -4.82
N SER A 114 -11.21 -5.29 -3.76
CA SER A 114 -11.22 -3.86 -3.43
C SER A 114 -10.11 -3.06 -4.14
N ALA A 115 -9.25 -3.70 -4.93
CA ALA A 115 -8.18 -3.01 -5.67
C ALA A 115 -8.69 -1.86 -6.56
N PRO A 116 -9.78 -1.99 -7.34
CA PRO A 116 -10.33 -0.88 -8.12
C PRO A 116 -10.86 0.27 -7.24
N THR A 117 -11.48 -0.07 -6.10
CA THR A 117 -11.98 0.93 -5.14
C THR A 117 -10.83 1.70 -4.49
N ALA A 118 -9.74 1.01 -4.14
CA ALA A 118 -8.52 1.63 -3.62
C ALA A 118 -7.91 2.60 -4.65
N ALA A 119 -7.82 2.19 -5.90
CA ALA A 119 -7.30 3.02 -6.99
C ALA A 119 -8.19 4.24 -7.25
N ALA A 120 -9.52 4.05 -7.30
CA ALA A 120 -10.46 5.14 -7.49
C ALA A 120 -10.41 6.15 -6.34
N GLY A 121 -10.39 5.66 -5.10
CA GLY A 121 -10.30 6.51 -3.90
C GLY A 121 -8.99 7.30 -3.85
N LEU A 122 -7.86 6.63 -4.09
CA LEU A 122 -6.55 7.28 -4.17
C LEU A 122 -6.52 8.33 -5.28
N GLY A 123 -7.07 7.99 -6.46
CA GLY A 123 -7.15 8.89 -7.60
C GLY A 123 -7.97 10.14 -7.33
N GLN A 124 -9.11 10.00 -6.65
CA GLN A 124 -9.94 11.13 -6.23
C GLN A 124 -9.24 12.01 -5.19
N ALA A 125 -8.62 11.38 -4.20
CA ALA A 125 -7.98 12.07 -3.09
C ALA A 125 -6.71 12.87 -3.52
N THR A 126 -6.02 12.41 -4.57
CA THR A 126 -4.77 13.02 -5.05
C THR A 126 -4.92 13.76 -6.37
N GLY A 127 -6.10 13.72 -6.98
CA GLY A 127 -6.36 14.32 -8.28
C GLY A 127 -5.74 13.60 -9.48
N LEU A 128 -5.14 12.41 -9.26
CA LEU A 128 -4.53 11.60 -10.34
C LEU A 128 -5.56 10.96 -11.28
N GLY A 129 -6.79 10.71 -10.79
CA GLY A 129 -7.75 9.84 -11.44
C GLY A 129 -7.47 8.36 -11.16
N GLY A 130 -8.52 7.52 -11.26
CA GLY A 130 -8.46 6.11 -10.85
C GLY A 130 -7.47 5.27 -11.63
N ASP A 131 -7.38 5.47 -12.96
CA ASP A 131 -6.49 4.69 -13.83
C ASP A 131 -5.02 4.90 -13.49
N LYS A 132 -4.60 6.16 -13.36
CA LYS A 132 -3.22 6.51 -13.00
C LYS A 132 -2.87 6.11 -11.57
N ALA A 133 -3.84 6.23 -10.65
CA ALA A 133 -3.67 5.77 -9.28
C ALA A 133 -3.53 4.24 -9.21
N GLY A 134 -4.29 3.50 -10.02
CA GLY A 134 -4.13 2.05 -10.18
C GLY A 134 -2.75 1.67 -10.70
N GLN A 135 -2.26 2.35 -11.72
CA GLN A 135 -0.89 2.16 -12.25
C GLN A 135 0.17 2.49 -11.20
N LEU A 136 -0.01 3.58 -10.43
CA LEU A 136 0.90 3.94 -9.35
C LEU A 136 0.94 2.84 -8.28
N LEU A 137 -0.20 2.32 -7.85
CA LEU A 137 -0.28 1.22 -6.89
C LEU A 137 0.43 -0.04 -7.41
N GLN A 138 0.26 -0.37 -8.70
CA GLN A 138 0.96 -1.50 -9.33
C GLN A 138 2.48 -1.33 -9.34
N MET A 139 2.98 -0.11 -9.56
CA MET A 139 4.42 0.18 -9.50
C MET A 139 4.95 0.15 -8.06
N LEU A 140 4.18 0.62 -7.10
CA LEU A 140 4.59 0.68 -5.69
C LEU A 140 4.51 -0.68 -4.99
N ALA A 141 3.61 -1.56 -5.39
CA ALA A 141 3.39 -2.85 -4.71
C ALA A 141 4.67 -3.71 -4.63
N PRO A 142 5.40 -3.99 -5.73
CA PRO A 142 6.64 -4.74 -5.67
C PRO A 142 7.74 -4.00 -4.90
N ILE A 143 7.77 -2.68 -4.95
CA ILE A 143 8.73 -1.86 -4.21
C ILE A 143 8.50 -2.00 -2.69
N VAL A 144 7.24 -1.95 -2.25
CA VAL A 144 6.87 -2.15 -0.85
C VAL A 144 7.28 -3.55 -0.38
N LEU A 145 6.99 -4.60 -1.16
CA LEU A 145 7.37 -5.96 -0.80
C LEU A 145 8.89 -6.16 -0.74
N SER A 146 9.63 -5.60 -1.70
CA SER A 146 11.10 -5.65 -1.69
C SER A 146 11.69 -4.90 -0.49
N PHE A 147 11.11 -3.77 -0.10
CA PHE A 147 11.48 -3.05 1.11
C PHE A 147 11.23 -3.89 2.39
N LEU A 148 10.07 -4.55 2.46
CA LEU A 148 9.75 -5.44 3.58
C LEU A 148 10.70 -6.65 3.61
N ALA A 149 11.00 -7.25 2.46
CA ALA A 149 11.96 -8.34 2.36
C ALA A 149 13.34 -7.91 2.89
N GLN A 150 13.85 -6.78 2.46
CA GLN A 150 15.12 -6.25 2.96
C GLN A 150 15.10 -6.04 4.46
N ARG A 151 14.02 -5.45 4.99
CA ARG A 151 13.91 -5.13 6.41
C ARG A 151 13.77 -6.36 7.30
N PHE A 152 13.02 -7.37 6.86
CA PHE A 152 12.69 -8.53 7.68
C PHE A 152 13.46 -9.79 7.33
N LEU A 153 14.03 -9.90 6.12
CA LEU A 153 14.87 -11.03 5.70
C LEU A 153 16.37 -10.68 5.70
N GLY A 154 16.73 -9.41 5.56
CA GLY A 154 18.13 -8.96 5.48
C GLY A 154 18.95 -9.16 6.76
N GLY A 155 18.32 -9.52 7.87
CA GLY A 155 18.94 -9.82 9.17
C GLY A 155 19.38 -11.29 9.38
N GLY A 156 19.38 -12.13 8.34
CA GLY A 156 19.71 -13.56 8.45
C GLY A 156 18.53 -14.42 8.89
N ASP A 157 18.82 -15.63 9.44
CA ASP A 157 17.84 -16.70 9.76
C ASP A 157 16.74 -16.35 10.79
N ASN A 158 16.62 -15.10 11.21
CA ASN A 158 15.65 -14.64 12.21
C ASN A 158 14.38 -14.00 11.61
N ALA A 159 14.02 -14.33 10.38
CA ALA A 159 12.76 -13.88 9.80
C ALA A 159 11.58 -14.39 10.63
N ASN A 160 10.93 -13.49 11.36
CA ASN A 160 9.88 -13.84 12.32
C ASN A 160 8.52 -13.29 11.85
N PRO A 161 7.54 -14.18 11.51
CA PRO A 161 6.21 -13.76 11.07
C PRO A 161 5.51 -12.85 12.09
N ALA A 162 5.70 -13.11 13.39
CA ALA A 162 5.08 -12.31 14.44
C ALA A 162 5.62 -10.86 14.45
N GLN A 163 6.92 -10.66 14.22
CA GLN A 163 7.50 -9.31 14.13
C GLN A 163 6.98 -8.57 12.88
N LEU A 164 6.90 -9.24 11.74
CA LEU A 164 6.33 -8.68 10.52
C LEU A 164 4.86 -8.29 10.76
N GLY A 165 4.07 -9.17 11.34
CA GLY A 165 2.65 -8.92 11.65
C GLY A 165 2.46 -7.77 12.63
N GLN A 166 3.28 -7.68 13.69
CA GLN A 166 3.22 -6.58 14.65
C GLN A 166 3.59 -5.23 14.01
N ALA A 167 4.66 -5.20 13.22
CA ALA A 167 5.10 -3.98 12.57
C ALA A 167 4.06 -3.47 11.55
N LEU A 168 3.50 -4.35 10.73
CA LEU A 168 2.44 -3.99 9.79
C LEU A 168 1.11 -3.67 10.48
N GLY A 169 0.80 -4.33 11.59
CA GLY A 169 -0.36 -4.00 12.42
C GLY A 169 -0.28 -2.61 13.03
N GLN A 170 0.92 -2.18 13.44
CA GLN A 170 1.15 -0.81 13.91
C GLN A 170 0.96 0.22 12.79
N GLU A 171 1.48 -0.05 11.58
CA GLU A 171 1.26 0.82 10.41
C GLU A 171 -0.23 0.92 10.06
N HIS A 172 -0.96 -0.19 10.13
CA HIS A 172 -2.40 -0.20 9.92
C HIS A 172 -3.14 0.66 10.95
N ALA A 173 -2.84 0.49 12.24
CA ALA A 173 -3.44 1.30 13.31
C ALA A 173 -3.09 2.78 13.17
N GLN A 174 -1.84 3.10 12.82
CA GLN A 174 -1.39 4.47 12.61
C GLN A 174 -2.08 5.10 11.39
N ALA A 175 -2.24 4.36 10.29
CA ALA A 175 -2.94 4.83 9.11
C ALA A 175 -4.42 5.15 9.41
N GLN A 176 -5.09 4.37 10.24
CA GLN A 176 -6.45 4.65 10.70
C GLN A 176 -6.53 5.90 11.59
N GLN A 177 -5.59 6.04 12.54
CA GLN A 177 -5.56 7.18 13.46
C GLN A 177 -5.17 8.50 12.80
N SER A 178 -4.41 8.45 11.72
CA SER A 178 -3.91 9.66 11.04
C SER A 178 -5.02 10.53 10.42
N GLY A 179 -6.27 10.07 10.37
CA GLY A 179 -7.45 10.85 9.96
C GLY A 179 -7.36 11.50 8.57
N GLY A 180 -6.25 11.28 7.86
CA GLY A 180 -6.00 11.83 6.55
C GLY A 180 -6.65 11.01 5.43
N ILE A 181 -6.28 11.34 4.19
CA ILE A 181 -6.75 10.66 2.98
C ILE A 181 -6.60 9.13 3.09
N ALA A 182 -5.46 8.67 3.62
CA ALA A 182 -5.19 7.24 3.78
C ALA A 182 -6.11 6.57 4.80
N GLY A 183 -6.39 7.19 5.94
CA GLY A 183 -7.28 6.65 6.98
C GLY A 183 -8.74 6.58 6.50
N GLY A 184 -9.23 7.63 5.85
CA GLY A 184 -10.57 7.65 5.27
C GLY A 184 -10.76 6.67 4.11
N LEU A 185 -9.69 6.43 3.31
CA LEU A 185 -9.70 5.45 2.24
C LEU A 185 -9.60 4.02 2.77
N LEU A 186 -8.75 3.77 3.78
CA LEU A 186 -8.65 2.47 4.42
C LEU A 186 -9.99 2.02 4.98
N GLY A 187 -10.72 2.90 5.68
CA GLY A 187 -12.06 2.62 6.16
C GLY A 187 -12.99 2.21 5.01
N LYS A 188 -13.10 3.01 3.96
CA LYS A 188 -14.01 2.74 2.84
C LYS A 188 -13.62 1.57 1.94
N VAL A 189 -12.31 1.33 1.76
CA VAL A 189 -11.80 0.29 0.86
C VAL A 189 -11.72 -1.06 1.53
N LEU A 190 -11.44 -1.06 2.84
CA LEU A 190 -11.23 -2.29 3.61
C LEU A 190 -12.49 -2.70 4.39
N ASP A 191 -13.47 -1.84 4.50
CA ASP A 191 -14.78 -2.10 5.11
C ASP A 191 -15.72 -2.74 4.08
N GLN A 192 -15.42 -3.98 3.71
CA GLN A 192 -16.21 -4.75 2.75
C GLN A 192 -17.34 -5.55 3.43
N ASP A 193 -17.36 -5.60 4.75
CA ASP A 193 -18.33 -6.25 5.60
C ASP A 193 -19.05 -5.31 6.56
N GLY A 194 -18.84 -3.99 6.42
CA GLY A 194 -19.68 -2.96 7.03
C GLY A 194 -19.70 -2.95 8.56
N ASP A 195 -18.57 -3.29 9.20
CA ASP A 195 -18.48 -3.39 10.64
C ASP A 195 -17.84 -2.14 11.29
N GLY A 196 -17.46 -1.20 10.50
CA GLY A 196 -16.87 0.08 10.87
C GLY A 196 -17.84 1.26 10.73
N ASP A 197 -19.00 1.18 11.37
CA ASP A 197 -19.84 2.31 11.77
C ASP A 197 -20.25 3.35 10.72
N LEU A 198 -20.67 2.93 9.56
CA LEU A 198 -21.65 3.67 8.74
C LEU A 198 -22.60 2.67 8.12
N ASP A 199 -23.22 1.86 8.97
CA ASP A 199 -24.25 0.92 8.58
C ASP A 199 -25.49 1.69 8.10
N VAL A 200 -26.17 1.11 7.11
CA VAL A 200 -27.48 1.58 6.62
C VAL A 200 -28.46 1.79 7.80
N GLY A 201 -28.22 1.12 8.93
CA GLY A 201 -28.88 1.34 10.20
C GLY A 201 -28.69 2.74 10.79
N ASP A 202 -27.49 3.33 10.66
CA ASP A 202 -27.20 4.68 11.13
C ASP A 202 -27.79 5.74 10.21
N LEU A 203 -27.83 5.48 8.91
CA LEU A 203 -28.54 6.33 7.95
C LEU A 203 -30.04 6.32 8.20
N MET A 204 -30.62 5.18 8.59
CA MET A 204 -32.03 5.09 8.99
C MET A 204 -32.30 5.77 10.32
N LYS A 205 -31.39 5.72 11.30
CA LYS A 205 -31.52 6.47 12.56
C LYS A 205 -31.41 7.98 12.33
N LEU A 206 -30.52 8.44 11.48
CA LEU A 206 -30.42 9.85 11.07
C LEU A 206 -31.65 10.31 10.29
N GLY A 207 -32.16 9.49 9.36
CA GLY A 207 -33.42 9.76 8.64
C GLY A 207 -34.66 9.76 9.55
N GLY A 208 -34.72 8.86 10.51
CA GLY A 208 -35.82 8.74 11.46
C GLY A 208 -35.91 9.91 12.46
N SER A 209 -34.78 10.52 12.83
CA SER A 209 -34.76 11.66 13.73
C SER A 209 -35.15 12.98 13.04
N LEU A 210 -35.04 13.07 11.72
CA LEU A 210 -35.46 14.25 10.94
C LEU A 210 -36.95 14.26 10.59
N PHE A 211 -37.61 13.10 10.58
CA PHE A 211 -39.04 12.98 10.27
C PHE A 211 -39.96 12.70 11.49
N GLY A 212 -39.41 12.61 12.71
CA GLY A 212 -40.13 12.25 13.93
C GLY A 212 -40.51 13.44 14.82
N LYS A 213 -40.65 14.65 14.31
CA LYS A 213 -41.17 15.77 15.12
C LYS A 213 -42.40 16.40 14.48
N HIS A 214 -43.51 15.77 14.75
CA HIS A 214 -44.85 16.39 14.81
C HIS A 214 -45.52 15.99 16.09
#